data_793f33b7dd08c72a0f99aa267933af6c
#
_entry.id   793f33b7dd08c72a0f99aa267933af6c
#
_cell.length_a   1.000
_cell.length_b   1.000
_cell.length_c   1.000
_cell.angle_alpha   90.00
_cell.angle_beta   90.00
_cell.angle_gamma   90.00
#
_symmetry.space_group_name_H-M   'P 1'
#
loop_
_entity.id
_entity.type
_entity.pdbx_description
1 polymer ?
#
loop_
_entity_poly.entity_id
_entity_poly.type
_entity_poly.pdbx_seq_one_letter_code
_entity_poly.pdbx_strand_id
1 'polypeptide(L)'
;KEYTKIINVKDFTEIKDGITQIIKFHGDFSDDSSIVLTESSYFERLDFSTPLDIKLRSDMLGKTILFIGYSLEDINMRFLIYKLHKIWDGYRESRPSSFIFLTKPNEIEETILRDRGIISLVSDNDDPGLGLCNFLKSLL
;
A
#
# COMPACT_ATOMS: atom_id res chain seq x y z
N LYS A 1 -13.29 -15.36 6.90
CA LYS A 1 -13.25 -14.15 7.73
C LYS A 1 -14.19 -13.11 7.12
N GLU A 2 -14.94 -12.38 7.99
CA GLU A 2 -15.76 -11.25 7.59
C GLU A 2 -14.85 -10.07 7.20
N TYR A 3 -15.24 -9.30 6.18
CA TYR A 3 -14.56 -8.07 5.77
C TYR A 3 -15.56 -7.05 5.23
N THR A 4 -15.21 -5.77 5.31
CA THR A 4 -15.92 -4.68 4.65
C THR A 4 -15.19 -4.29 3.37
N LYS A 5 -15.86 -4.34 2.21
CA LYS A 5 -15.32 -3.87 0.93
C LYS A 5 -15.66 -2.40 0.75
N ILE A 6 -14.66 -1.58 0.45
CA ILE A 6 -14.76 -0.12 0.29
C ILE A 6 -14.32 0.24 -1.13
N ILE A 7 -15.25 0.76 -1.92
CA ILE A 7 -15.04 1.17 -3.31
C ILE A 7 -15.23 2.69 -3.45
N ASN A 8 -16.18 3.24 -2.68
CA ASN A 8 -16.51 4.65 -2.72
C ASN A 8 -16.83 5.19 -1.31
N VAL A 9 -17.17 6.50 -1.23
CA VAL A 9 -17.37 7.18 0.05
C VAL A 9 -18.52 6.63 0.89
N LYS A 10 -19.60 6.13 0.27
CA LYS A 10 -20.75 5.60 1.00
C LYS A 10 -20.40 4.36 1.83
N ASP A 11 -19.46 3.55 1.36
CA ASP A 11 -19.07 2.30 2.01
C ASP A 11 -18.37 2.52 3.36
N PHE A 12 -17.90 3.76 3.61
CA PHE A 12 -17.32 4.11 4.91
C PHE A 12 -18.35 4.06 6.06
N THR A 13 -19.63 4.21 5.75
CA THR A 13 -20.70 4.10 6.76
C THR A 13 -20.94 2.66 7.24
N GLU A 14 -20.42 1.68 6.51
CA GLU A 14 -20.55 0.26 6.82
C GLU A 14 -19.36 -0.32 7.59
N ILE A 15 -18.35 0.53 7.88
CA ILE A 15 -17.16 0.10 8.62
C ILE A 15 -17.55 -0.26 10.05
N LYS A 16 -17.08 -1.43 10.49
CA LYS A 16 -17.22 -1.90 11.87
C LYS A 16 -15.83 -2.09 12.49
N ASP A 17 -15.73 -1.78 13.77
CA ASP A 17 -14.50 -1.97 14.51
C ASP A 17 -14.08 -3.46 14.55
N GLY A 18 -12.79 -3.71 14.37
CA GLY A 18 -12.23 -5.06 14.37
C GLY A 18 -12.47 -5.88 13.11
N ILE A 19 -13.21 -5.34 12.12
CA ILE A 19 -13.43 -6.02 10.83
C ILE A 19 -12.38 -5.58 9.81
N THR A 20 -11.83 -6.55 9.08
CA THR A 20 -10.88 -6.28 7.99
C THR A 20 -11.53 -5.43 6.90
N GLN A 21 -10.85 -4.39 6.47
CA GLN A 21 -11.26 -3.52 5.37
C GLN A 21 -10.47 -3.87 4.11
N ILE A 22 -11.15 -4.04 2.99
CA ILE A 22 -10.55 -4.19 1.65
C ILE A 22 -10.90 -2.95 0.85
N ILE A 23 -9.93 -2.09 0.62
CA ILE A 23 -10.10 -0.83 -0.09
C ILE A 23 -9.64 -0.99 -1.54
N LYS A 24 -10.53 -0.74 -2.49
CA LYS A 24 -10.29 -0.83 -3.93
C LYS A 24 -10.00 0.55 -4.52
N PHE A 25 -8.76 0.99 -4.47
CA PHE A 25 -8.37 2.33 -4.93
C PHE A 25 -8.61 2.59 -6.42
N HIS A 26 -8.55 1.56 -7.25
CA HIS A 26 -8.78 1.67 -8.71
C HIS A 26 -10.17 1.17 -9.12
N GLY A 27 -11.08 1.05 -8.16
CA GLY A 27 -12.44 0.62 -8.40
C GLY A 27 -12.63 -0.89 -8.41
N ASP A 28 -13.84 -1.29 -8.72
CA ASP A 28 -14.26 -2.70 -8.74
C ASP A 28 -15.32 -2.90 -9.82
N PHE A 29 -15.32 -4.03 -10.52
CA PHE A 29 -16.30 -4.39 -11.54
C PHE A 29 -17.75 -4.47 -11.05
N SER A 30 -17.98 -4.45 -9.75
CA SER A 30 -19.34 -4.32 -9.19
C SER A 30 -19.90 -2.90 -9.25
N ASP A 31 -19.07 -1.90 -9.58
CA ASP A 31 -19.44 -0.49 -9.75
C ASP A 31 -18.56 0.12 -10.85
N ASP A 32 -19.04 0.09 -12.10
CA ASP A 32 -18.31 0.57 -13.28
C ASP A 32 -17.88 2.04 -13.14
N SER A 33 -18.65 2.86 -12.42
CA SER A 33 -18.32 4.27 -12.19
C SER A 33 -17.12 4.48 -11.27
N SER A 34 -16.72 3.46 -10.54
CA SER A 34 -15.57 3.49 -9.63
C SER A 34 -14.25 3.20 -10.34
N ILE A 35 -14.30 2.67 -11.58
CA ILE A 35 -13.12 2.13 -12.26
C ILE A 35 -12.24 3.26 -12.81
N VAL A 36 -10.96 3.23 -12.47
CA VAL A 36 -9.93 4.16 -12.96
C VAL A 36 -9.21 3.53 -14.15
N LEU A 37 -9.52 3.96 -15.36
CA LEU A 37 -8.99 3.35 -16.60
C LEU A 37 -8.23 4.33 -17.48
N THR A 38 -8.54 5.63 -17.41
CA THR A 38 -7.93 6.62 -18.30
C THR A 38 -6.70 7.25 -17.66
N GLU A 39 -5.77 7.72 -18.48
CA GLU A 39 -4.61 8.47 -18.00
C GLU A 39 -5.02 9.69 -17.18
N SER A 40 -6.05 10.41 -17.62
CA SER A 40 -6.58 11.57 -16.88
C SER A 40 -7.09 11.19 -15.51
N SER A 41 -7.91 10.13 -15.41
CA SER A 41 -8.41 9.66 -14.11
C SER A 41 -7.29 9.11 -13.21
N TYR A 42 -6.22 8.62 -13.82
CA TYR A 42 -5.04 8.18 -13.11
C TYR A 42 -4.23 9.36 -12.53
N PHE A 43 -4.06 10.45 -13.32
CA PHE A 43 -3.42 11.66 -12.82
C PHE A 43 -4.24 12.39 -11.75
N GLU A 44 -5.57 12.41 -11.87
CA GLU A 44 -6.46 12.92 -10.83
C GLU A 44 -6.26 12.17 -9.49
N ARG A 45 -5.99 10.87 -9.55
CA ARG A 45 -5.68 10.07 -8.35
C ARG A 45 -4.35 10.44 -7.69
N LEU A 46 -3.38 10.98 -8.44
CA LEU A 46 -2.11 11.44 -7.86
C LEU A 46 -2.25 12.65 -6.93
N ASP A 47 -3.34 13.41 -7.02
CA ASP A 47 -3.64 14.51 -6.09
C ASP A 47 -3.96 14.01 -4.67
N PHE A 48 -4.27 12.72 -4.52
CA PHE A 48 -4.62 12.13 -3.22
C PHE A 48 -5.68 12.94 -2.46
N SER A 49 -6.71 13.40 -3.16
CA SER A 49 -7.77 14.26 -2.62
C SER A 49 -9.09 13.53 -2.39
N THR A 50 -9.25 12.33 -2.94
CA THR A 50 -10.49 11.57 -2.77
C THR A 50 -10.67 11.04 -1.33
N PRO A 51 -11.90 10.72 -0.90
CA PRO A 51 -12.13 10.12 0.42
C PRO A 51 -11.31 8.86 0.69
N LEU A 52 -11.09 8.01 -0.31
CA LEU A 52 -10.23 6.82 -0.20
C LEU A 52 -8.76 7.21 0.05
N ASP A 53 -8.30 8.26 -0.59
CA ASP A 53 -6.93 8.77 -0.43
C ASP A 53 -6.74 9.41 0.94
N ILE A 54 -7.75 10.12 1.46
CA ILE A 54 -7.75 10.67 2.82
C ILE A 54 -7.65 9.53 3.83
N LYS A 55 -8.40 8.44 3.62
CA LYS A 55 -8.32 7.25 4.46
C LYS A 55 -6.92 6.62 4.42
N LEU A 56 -6.33 6.45 3.22
CA LEU A 56 -4.98 5.93 3.07
C LEU A 56 -3.96 6.79 3.82
N ARG A 57 -4.04 8.10 3.66
CA ARG A 57 -3.16 9.04 4.39
C ARG A 57 -3.30 8.91 5.90
N SER A 58 -4.53 8.79 6.39
CA SER A 58 -4.80 8.59 7.82
C SER A 58 -4.17 7.28 8.33
N ASP A 59 -4.32 6.19 7.57
CA ASP A 59 -3.72 4.91 7.93
C ASP A 59 -2.18 4.97 7.92
N MET A 60 -1.59 5.69 6.98
CA MET A 60 -0.14 5.90 6.89
C MET A 60 0.46 6.65 8.09
N LEU A 61 -0.35 7.38 8.85
CA LEU A 61 0.11 8.10 10.04
C LEU A 61 0.32 7.19 11.26
N GLY A 62 -0.45 6.14 11.40
CA GLY A 62 -0.45 5.38 12.65
C GLY A 62 -0.35 3.86 12.50
N LYS A 63 -0.28 3.34 11.27
CA LYS A 63 -0.24 1.90 11.02
C LYS A 63 1.08 1.45 10.41
N THR A 64 1.48 0.25 10.74
CA THR A 64 2.52 -0.48 10.00
C THR A 64 2.00 -0.78 8.60
N ILE A 65 2.82 -0.49 7.58
CA ILE A 65 2.49 -0.72 6.17
C ILE A 65 3.35 -1.87 5.65
N LEU A 66 2.72 -2.83 5.00
CA LEU A 66 3.38 -3.90 4.27
C LEU A 66 2.99 -3.81 2.79
N PHE A 67 3.97 -3.51 1.94
CA PHE A 67 3.82 -3.48 0.49
C PHE A 67 4.05 -4.86 -0.10
N ILE A 68 3.12 -5.35 -0.93
CA ILE A 68 3.21 -6.65 -1.60
C ILE A 68 2.84 -6.47 -3.07
N GLY A 69 3.66 -7.03 -3.98
CA GLY A 69 3.41 -6.96 -5.43
C GLY A 69 3.70 -5.60 -6.05
N TYR A 70 4.51 -4.79 -5.40
CA TYR A 70 4.96 -3.50 -5.91
C TYR A 70 6.46 -3.50 -6.23
N SER A 71 6.86 -2.64 -7.15
CA SER A 71 8.27 -2.34 -7.43
C SER A 71 8.51 -0.84 -7.47
N LEU A 72 9.77 -0.41 -7.37
CA LEU A 72 10.15 1.00 -7.53
C LEU A 72 10.01 1.51 -8.97
N GLU A 73 9.73 0.65 -9.95
CA GLU A 73 9.41 1.06 -11.31
C GLU A 73 8.01 1.69 -11.41
N ASP A 74 7.10 1.29 -10.51
CA ASP A 74 5.75 1.88 -10.44
C ASP A 74 5.81 3.32 -9.91
N ILE A 75 5.37 4.27 -10.75
CA ILE A 75 5.37 5.69 -10.40
C ILE A 75 4.46 6.02 -9.21
N ASN A 76 3.33 5.32 -9.05
CA ASN A 76 2.43 5.51 -7.92
C ASN A 76 3.09 5.06 -6.63
N MET A 77 3.79 3.92 -6.69
CA MET A 77 4.52 3.41 -5.56
C MET A 77 5.60 4.39 -5.11
N ARG A 78 6.38 4.92 -6.06
CA ARG A 78 7.39 5.96 -5.76
C ARG A 78 6.77 7.20 -5.14
N PHE A 79 5.62 7.63 -5.67
CA PHE A 79 4.91 8.79 -5.14
C PHE A 79 4.36 8.54 -3.75
N LEU A 80 3.76 7.37 -3.50
CA LEU A 80 3.26 6.97 -2.18
C LEU A 80 4.37 6.94 -1.14
N ILE A 81 5.51 6.33 -1.48
CA ILE A 81 6.71 6.28 -0.61
C ILE A 81 7.22 7.69 -0.33
N TYR A 82 7.28 8.55 -1.36
CA TYR A 82 7.67 9.95 -1.19
C TYR A 82 6.72 10.68 -0.23
N LYS A 83 5.41 10.54 -0.39
CA LYS A 83 4.42 11.16 0.50
C LYS A 83 4.57 10.66 1.93
N LEU A 84 4.74 9.35 2.12
CA LEU A 84 4.99 8.76 3.43
C LEU A 84 6.25 9.34 4.08
N HIS A 85 7.34 9.43 3.33
CA HIS A 85 8.59 10.03 3.81
C HIS A 85 8.39 11.50 4.23
N LYS A 86 7.67 12.29 3.42
CA LYS A 86 7.39 13.70 3.70
C LYS A 86 6.52 13.92 4.94
N ILE A 87 5.53 13.06 5.19
CA ILE A 87 4.68 13.14 6.38
C ILE A 87 5.53 13.05 7.67
N TRP A 88 6.56 12.21 7.64
CA TRP A 88 7.42 11.94 8.80
C TRP A 88 8.77 12.67 8.76
N ASP A 89 8.92 13.67 7.88
CA ASP A 89 10.14 14.47 7.81
C ASP A 89 10.33 15.22 9.14
N GLY A 90 11.48 15.05 9.77
CA GLY A 90 11.79 15.57 11.10
C GLY A 90 11.33 14.71 12.30
N TYR A 91 10.54 13.65 12.08
CA TYR A 91 10.02 12.76 13.14
C TYR A 91 10.24 11.28 12.79
N ARG A 92 11.31 10.96 12.08
CA ARG A 92 11.56 9.61 11.51
C ARG A 92 11.61 8.49 12.54
N GLU A 93 12.12 8.77 13.75
CA GLU A 93 12.22 7.79 14.84
C GLU A 93 10.86 7.38 15.41
N SER A 94 9.86 8.26 15.30
CA SER A 94 8.50 8.01 15.80
C SER A 94 7.60 7.36 14.74
N ARG A 95 8.08 7.22 13.51
CA ARG A 95 7.31 6.66 12.39
C ARG A 95 7.04 5.18 12.59
N PRO A 96 5.81 4.70 12.39
CA PRO A 96 5.53 3.27 12.33
C PRO A 96 6.37 2.59 11.24
N SER A 97 6.87 1.40 11.54
CA SER A 97 7.66 0.62 10.58
C SER A 97 6.89 0.36 9.30
N SER A 98 7.57 0.45 8.18
CA SER A 98 7.04 0.08 6.87
C SER A 98 7.91 -0.99 6.24
N PHE A 99 7.28 -1.95 5.59
CA PHE A 99 7.95 -3.11 5.01
C PHE A 99 7.55 -3.28 3.55
N ILE A 100 8.43 -3.88 2.76
CA ILE A 100 8.12 -4.32 1.40
C ILE A 100 8.60 -5.75 1.22
N PHE A 101 7.74 -6.60 0.65
CA PHE A 101 8.13 -7.96 0.27
C PHE A 101 8.71 -7.95 -1.14
N LEU A 102 9.96 -8.36 -1.27
CA LEU A 102 10.68 -8.49 -2.54
C LEU A 102 10.86 -9.97 -2.88
N THR A 103 10.55 -10.33 -4.11
CA THR A 103 10.70 -11.71 -4.59
C THR A 103 12.15 -12.08 -4.93
N LYS A 104 13.00 -11.07 -5.13
CA LYS A 104 14.44 -11.24 -5.41
C LYS A 104 15.23 -10.15 -4.70
N PRO A 105 16.46 -10.46 -4.26
CA PRO A 105 17.34 -9.45 -3.69
C PRO A 105 17.76 -8.43 -4.77
N ASN A 106 17.80 -7.16 -4.37
CA ASN A 106 18.33 -6.07 -5.19
C ASN A 106 18.94 -5.01 -4.27
N GLU A 107 20.26 -5.04 -4.12
CA GLU A 107 20.99 -4.17 -3.17
C GLU A 107 20.76 -2.68 -3.41
N ILE A 108 20.60 -2.26 -4.67
CA ILE A 108 20.34 -0.86 -5.02
C ILE A 108 18.94 -0.47 -4.56
N GLU A 109 17.95 -1.29 -4.90
CA GLU A 109 16.56 -1.07 -4.51
C GLU A 109 16.40 -1.08 -2.98
N GLU A 110 17.00 -2.05 -2.31
CA GLU A 110 16.97 -2.17 -0.85
C GLU A 110 17.61 -0.97 -0.15
N THR A 111 18.69 -0.42 -0.73
CA THR A 111 19.35 0.78 -0.21
C THR A 111 18.45 2.00 -0.35
N ILE A 112 17.83 2.21 -1.52
CA ILE A 112 16.90 3.31 -1.76
C ILE A 112 15.67 3.22 -0.82
N LEU A 113 15.14 2.03 -0.60
CA LEU A 113 14.01 1.79 0.29
C LEU A 113 14.39 2.09 1.75
N ARG A 114 15.54 1.62 2.19
CA ARG A 114 16.08 1.85 3.54
C ARG A 114 16.28 3.33 3.83
N ASP A 115 16.82 4.09 2.89
CA ASP A 115 16.97 5.54 3.02
C ASP A 115 15.64 6.27 3.20
N ARG A 116 14.57 5.67 2.70
CA ARG A 116 13.19 6.14 2.85
C ARG A 116 12.46 5.53 4.04
N GLY A 117 13.16 4.76 4.88
CA GLY A 117 12.61 4.14 6.09
C GLY A 117 11.68 2.96 5.80
N ILE A 118 11.93 2.21 4.73
CA ILE A 118 11.21 0.99 4.38
C ILE A 118 12.17 -0.18 4.48
N ILE A 119 11.76 -1.20 5.22
CA ILE A 119 12.53 -2.41 5.47
C ILE A 119 12.16 -3.45 4.41
N SER A 120 13.17 -3.92 3.68
CA SER A 120 12.99 -4.96 2.67
C SER A 120 12.96 -6.35 3.34
N LEU A 121 11.94 -7.12 3.01
CA LEU A 121 11.77 -8.53 3.36
C LEU A 121 11.95 -9.33 2.07
N VAL A 122 13.13 -9.92 1.90
CA VAL A 122 13.47 -10.64 0.66
C VAL A 122 13.07 -12.10 0.78
N SER A 123 12.47 -12.65 -0.27
CA SER A 123 12.12 -14.07 -0.35
C SER A 123 13.37 -14.94 -0.27
N ASP A 124 13.28 -16.02 0.45
CA ASP A 124 14.27 -17.10 0.52
C ASP A 124 14.04 -18.19 -0.53
N ASN A 125 13.02 -18.02 -1.38
CA ASN A 125 12.59 -19.00 -2.37
C ASN A 125 12.73 -18.45 -3.79
N ASP A 126 13.32 -19.25 -4.69
CA ASP A 126 13.52 -18.88 -6.10
C ASP A 126 12.19 -18.74 -6.88
N ASP A 127 11.16 -19.48 -6.46
CA ASP A 127 9.80 -19.31 -7.00
C ASP A 127 9.09 -18.15 -6.28
N PRO A 128 8.78 -17.06 -6.98
CA PRO A 128 8.17 -15.87 -6.38
C PRO A 128 6.79 -16.16 -5.75
N GLY A 129 6.00 -17.03 -6.38
CA GLY A 129 4.67 -17.38 -5.89
C GLY A 129 4.73 -18.20 -4.61
N LEU A 130 5.63 -19.20 -4.59
CA LEU A 130 5.83 -20.03 -3.41
C LEU A 130 6.45 -19.22 -2.26
N GLY A 131 7.43 -18.36 -2.55
CA GLY A 131 8.02 -17.46 -1.56
C GLY A 131 6.99 -16.55 -0.90
N LEU A 132 6.14 -15.90 -1.70
CA LEU A 132 5.05 -15.06 -1.17
C LEU A 132 4.05 -15.89 -0.36
N CYS A 133 3.67 -17.06 -0.83
CA CYS A 133 2.73 -17.94 -0.13
C CYS A 133 3.28 -18.35 1.25
N ASN A 134 4.55 -18.73 1.32
CA ASN A 134 5.22 -19.10 2.57
C ASN A 134 5.31 -17.92 3.53
N PHE A 135 5.69 -16.74 3.00
CA PHE A 135 5.73 -15.50 3.78
C PHE A 135 4.35 -15.18 4.38
N LEU A 136 3.29 -15.18 3.58
CA LEU A 136 1.94 -14.88 4.07
C LEU A 136 1.45 -15.89 5.11
N LYS A 137 1.82 -17.17 4.97
CA LYS A 137 1.51 -18.21 5.97
C LYS A 137 2.25 -17.97 7.30
N SER A 138 3.45 -17.42 7.25
CA SER A 138 4.24 -17.14 8.47
C SER A 138 3.68 -15.97 9.30
N LEU A 139 2.78 -15.17 8.72
CA LEU A 139 2.11 -14.05 9.42
C LEU A 139 0.82 -14.48 10.15
N LEU A 140 0.37 -15.72 9.97
CA LEU A 140 -0.86 -16.26 10.55
C LEU A 140 -0.58 -17.05 11.83
#